data_6856f43314249f45aac771727b2c7c5c
#
_entry.id   6856f43314249f45aac771727b2c7c5c
#
_cell.length_a   1.000
_cell.length_b   1.000
_cell.length_c   1.000
_cell.angle_alpha   90.00
_cell.angle_beta   90.00
_cell.angle_gamma   90.00
#
_symmetry.space_group_name_H-M   'P 1'
#
loop_
_entity.id
_entity.type
_entity.pdbx_description
1 polymer ?
#
loop_
_entity_poly.entity_id
_entity_poly.type
_entity_poly.pdbx_seq_one_letter_code
_entity_poly.pdbx_strand_id
1 'polypeptide(L)'
;MKKEPKKQEQRRGLFLPLSFLLVFFVFGAIVFTVAQRTSREMSSAAIQNLSESLDLIQCTIEAILNSEAEFQSLIARELARAEDPEAFIRAYEKNRTMAKVSMIPAGAEQGFSNTGEAFTEAGLDFSAGGAVAGMPVSQSYVNYMGTWAYTIKCPVERDGQELGTLYIEYVYDAIDRSLPADGFYNKQASLYIMDAESERFVLKPKGMGQRSAGHLNLDDFYRANNVQDPDIRLEVAACLDEGRNILFYHNIRGENALNYMWSVNGGSIFLVGYVPVEAIQQEGRT
;
A
#
# COMPACT_ATOMS: atom_id res chain seq x y z
N MET A 1 -18.36 -44.38 78.62
CA MET A 1 -17.54 -43.17 78.37
C MET A 1 -17.57 -42.84 76.87
N LYS A 2 -18.27 -41.78 76.53
CA LYS A 2 -18.39 -41.28 75.14
C LYS A 2 -17.33 -40.20 74.88
N LYS A 3 -16.45 -40.42 73.91
CA LYS A 3 -15.63 -39.37 73.32
C LYS A 3 -15.58 -39.61 71.82
N GLU A 4 -16.39 -38.90 71.05
CA GLU A 4 -16.10 -38.51 69.66
C GLU A 4 -17.07 -37.39 69.23
N PRO A 5 -16.67 -36.10 69.33
CA PRO A 5 -17.11 -35.12 68.32
C PRO A 5 -16.00 -34.26 67.73
N LYS A 6 -14.70 -34.47 67.99
CA LYS A 6 -13.67 -33.54 67.47
C LYS A 6 -13.30 -33.72 65.97
N LYS A 7 -13.58 -34.85 65.33
CA LYS A 7 -13.22 -35.09 63.91
C LYS A 7 -14.17 -34.45 62.91
N GLN A 8 -15.40 -34.12 63.31
CA GLN A 8 -16.43 -33.56 62.43
C GLN A 8 -16.30 -32.03 62.28
N GLU A 9 -15.86 -31.30 63.30
CA GLU A 9 -15.63 -29.87 63.30
C GLU A 9 -14.39 -29.51 62.47
N GLN A 10 -13.32 -30.31 62.54
CA GLN A 10 -12.11 -30.06 61.80
C GLN A 10 -12.29 -30.24 60.27
N ARG A 11 -13.21 -31.10 59.87
CA ARG A 11 -13.56 -31.25 58.43
C ARG A 11 -14.41 -30.06 57.91
N ARG A 12 -15.32 -29.52 58.72
CA ARG A 12 -16.11 -28.33 58.34
C ARG A 12 -15.25 -27.08 58.24
N GLY A 13 -14.21 -26.93 59.07
CA GLY A 13 -13.28 -25.79 58.98
C GLY A 13 -12.39 -25.77 57.75
N LEU A 14 -12.15 -26.95 57.13
CA LEU A 14 -11.35 -27.05 55.92
C LEU A 14 -12.18 -26.90 54.60
N PHE A 15 -13.48 -27.23 54.67
CA PHE A 15 -14.35 -27.13 53.49
C PHE A 15 -14.65 -25.71 53.08
N LEU A 16 -14.72 -24.78 54.01
CA LEU A 16 -15.04 -23.38 53.74
C LEU A 16 -13.94 -22.66 52.95
N PRO A 17 -12.64 -22.71 53.32
CA PRO A 17 -11.56 -22.12 52.53
C PRO A 17 -11.37 -22.81 51.17
N LEU A 18 -11.58 -24.16 51.11
CA LEU A 18 -11.46 -24.91 49.89
C LEU A 18 -12.54 -24.55 48.88
N SER A 19 -13.79 -24.33 49.32
CA SER A 19 -14.89 -23.87 48.45
C SER A 19 -14.69 -22.43 47.96
N PHE A 20 -14.15 -21.54 48.77
CA PHE A 20 -13.75 -20.20 48.36
C PHE A 20 -12.65 -20.23 47.31
N LEU A 21 -11.65 -21.08 47.47
CA LEU A 21 -10.54 -21.22 46.55
C LEU A 21 -11.02 -21.81 45.22
N LEU A 22 -11.94 -22.76 45.23
CA LEU A 22 -12.56 -23.32 44.04
C LEU A 22 -13.38 -22.29 43.26
N VAL A 23 -14.23 -21.50 43.99
CA VAL A 23 -15.02 -20.43 43.36
C VAL A 23 -14.10 -19.37 42.73
N PHE A 24 -13.03 -18.99 43.44
CA PHE A 24 -12.05 -18.03 42.93
C PHE A 24 -11.34 -18.55 41.66
N PHE A 25 -11.00 -19.84 41.64
CA PHE A 25 -10.37 -20.47 40.48
C PHE A 25 -11.31 -20.57 39.28
N VAL A 26 -12.58 -20.94 39.51
CA VAL A 26 -13.61 -20.98 38.47
C VAL A 26 -13.89 -19.59 37.92
N PHE A 27 -14.02 -18.59 38.79
CA PHE A 27 -14.22 -17.21 38.38
C PHE A 27 -13.02 -16.68 37.59
N GLY A 28 -11.80 -16.95 38.06
CA GLY A 28 -10.55 -16.60 37.36
C GLY A 28 -10.47 -17.26 35.98
N ALA A 29 -10.83 -18.54 35.86
CA ALA A 29 -10.87 -19.24 34.58
C ALA A 29 -11.91 -18.67 33.62
N ILE A 30 -13.08 -18.30 34.12
CA ILE A 30 -14.13 -17.63 33.31
C ILE A 30 -13.63 -16.27 32.81
N VAL A 31 -13.10 -15.43 33.69
CA VAL A 31 -12.56 -14.12 33.34
C VAL A 31 -11.43 -14.25 32.32
N PHE A 32 -10.51 -15.20 32.52
CA PHE A 32 -9.41 -15.46 31.59
C PHE A 32 -9.92 -15.91 30.22
N THR A 33 -10.90 -16.83 30.18
CA THR A 33 -11.48 -17.33 28.93
C THR A 33 -12.23 -16.23 28.19
N VAL A 34 -13.00 -15.40 28.89
CA VAL A 34 -13.70 -14.27 28.32
C VAL A 34 -12.69 -13.24 27.79
N ALA A 35 -11.65 -12.90 28.56
CA ALA A 35 -10.60 -11.99 28.14
C ALA A 35 -9.85 -12.49 26.87
N GLN A 36 -9.50 -13.77 26.80
CA GLN A 36 -8.88 -14.36 25.62
C GLN A 36 -9.81 -14.33 24.39
N ARG A 37 -11.08 -14.67 24.58
CA ARG A 37 -12.05 -14.63 23.49
C ARG A 37 -12.26 -13.21 22.96
N THR A 38 -12.48 -12.25 23.85
CA THR A 38 -12.62 -10.84 23.49
C THR A 38 -11.37 -10.32 22.78
N SER A 39 -10.16 -10.65 23.26
CA SER A 39 -8.92 -10.26 22.61
C SER A 39 -8.79 -10.83 21.20
N ARG A 40 -9.18 -12.08 20.97
CA ARG A 40 -9.16 -12.70 19.63
C ARG A 40 -10.18 -12.07 18.68
N GLU A 41 -11.40 -11.83 19.18
CA GLU A 41 -12.47 -11.18 18.40
C GLU A 41 -12.06 -9.74 18.02
N MET A 42 -11.47 -8.99 18.94
CA MET A 42 -10.95 -7.64 18.67
C MET A 42 -9.80 -7.64 17.66
N SER A 43 -8.89 -8.62 17.74
CA SER A 43 -7.78 -8.77 16.78
C SER A 43 -8.30 -9.09 15.39
N SER A 44 -9.30 -9.97 15.26
CA SER A 44 -9.92 -10.32 13.99
C SER A 44 -10.63 -9.12 13.36
N ALA A 45 -11.39 -8.36 14.15
CA ALA A 45 -12.07 -7.15 13.69
C ALA A 45 -11.07 -6.07 13.24
N ALA A 46 -9.96 -5.91 13.98
CA ALA A 46 -8.91 -4.95 13.59
C ALA A 46 -8.25 -5.32 12.26
N ILE A 47 -7.94 -6.60 12.03
CA ILE A 47 -7.40 -7.08 10.76
C ILE A 47 -8.40 -6.83 9.62
N GLN A 48 -9.67 -7.15 9.83
CA GLN A 48 -10.70 -6.95 8.82
C GLN A 48 -10.87 -5.48 8.47
N ASN A 49 -11.01 -4.59 9.46
CA ASN A 49 -11.18 -3.16 9.23
C ASN A 49 -9.97 -2.55 8.49
N LEU A 50 -8.75 -2.96 8.86
CA LEU A 50 -7.55 -2.51 8.16
C LEU A 50 -7.52 -3.01 6.72
N SER A 51 -7.84 -4.28 6.48
CA SER A 51 -7.89 -4.85 5.13
C SER A 51 -8.91 -4.12 4.25
N GLU A 52 -10.12 -3.86 4.76
CA GLU A 52 -11.15 -3.11 4.04
C GLU A 52 -10.71 -1.68 3.70
N SER A 53 -10.00 -1.02 4.63
CA SER A 53 -9.44 0.33 4.39
C SER A 53 -8.34 0.31 3.33
N LEU A 54 -7.46 -0.71 3.34
CA LEU A 54 -6.39 -0.87 2.35
C LEU A 54 -6.96 -1.24 0.97
N ASP A 55 -7.98 -2.10 0.91
CA ASP A 55 -8.69 -2.43 -0.33
C ASP A 55 -9.34 -1.19 -0.96
N LEU A 56 -9.92 -0.31 -0.16
CA LEU A 56 -10.50 0.94 -0.66
C LEU A 56 -9.42 1.86 -1.26
N ILE A 57 -8.27 1.97 -0.61
CA ILE A 57 -7.14 2.77 -1.13
C ILE A 57 -6.60 2.12 -2.42
N GLN A 58 -6.43 0.80 -2.44
CA GLN A 58 -6.02 0.05 -3.63
C GLN A 58 -6.97 0.33 -4.80
N CYS A 59 -8.28 0.12 -4.62
CA CYS A 59 -9.29 0.37 -5.65
C CYS A 59 -9.26 1.83 -6.13
N THR A 60 -9.01 2.79 -5.24
CA THR A 60 -8.91 4.21 -5.60
C THR A 60 -7.70 4.47 -6.49
N ILE A 61 -6.54 3.92 -6.15
CA ILE A 61 -5.32 4.07 -6.96
C ILE A 61 -5.50 3.39 -8.32
N GLU A 62 -6.01 2.17 -8.35
CA GLU A 62 -6.27 1.44 -9.60
C GLU A 62 -7.29 2.18 -10.50
N ALA A 63 -8.30 2.81 -9.91
CA ALA A 63 -9.25 3.64 -10.67
C ALA A 63 -8.57 4.88 -11.30
N ILE A 64 -7.62 5.51 -10.58
CA ILE A 64 -6.84 6.63 -11.11
C ILE A 64 -5.98 6.16 -12.29
N LEU A 65 -5.22 5.08 -12.11
CA LEU A 65 -4.37 4.52 -13.16
C LEU A 65 -5.19 4.14 -14.40
N ASN A 66 -6.33 3.50 -14.22
CA ASN A 66 -7.24 3.14 -15.32
C ASN A 66 -7.78 4.38 -16.03
N SER A 67 -8.16 5.44 -15.29
CA SER A 67 -8.63 6.69 -15.87
C SER A 67 -7.53 7.39 -16.70
N GLU A 68 -6.28 7.34 -16.25
CA GLU A 68 -5.14 7.89 -16.99
C GLU A 68 -4.87 7.09 -18.27
N ALA A 69 -4.94 5.76 -18.22
CA ALA A 69 -4.81 4.90 -19.40
C ALA A 69 -5.95 5.13 -20.42
N GLU A 70 -7.19 5.24 -19.96
CA GLU A 70 -8.33 5.56 -20.82
C GLU A 70 -8.16 6.93 -21.49
N PHE A 71 -7.74 7.94 -20.72
CA PHE A 71 -7.46 9.26 -21.25
C PHE A 71 -6.34 9.26 -22.29
N GLN A 72 -5.27 8.51 -22.04
CA GLN A 72 -4.18 8.29 -23.01
C GLN A 72 -4.69 7.64 -24.30
N SER A 73 -5.60 6.67 -24.21
CA SER A 73 -6.26 6.03 -25.36
C SER A 73 -7.03 7.04 -26.22
N LEU A 74 -7.68 8.03 -25.57
CA LEU A 74 -8.36 9.12 -26.30
C LEU A 74 -7.35 9.98 -27.04
N ILE A 75 -6.25 10.37 -26.39
CA ILE A 75 -5.18 11.15 -27.03
C ILE A 75 -4.58 10.38 -28.20
N ALA A 76 -4.32 9.07 -28.06
CA ALA A 76 -3.79 8.25 -29.15
C ALA A 76 -4.73 8.23 -30.37
N ARG A 77 -6.05 8.17 -30.15
CA ARG A 77 -7.04 8.22 -31.24
C ARG A 77 -7.11 9.58 -31.94
N GLU A 78 -7.00 10.66 -31.19
CA GLU A 78 -6.95 12.02 -31.75
C GLU A 78 -5.66 12.21 -32.54
N LEU A 79 -4.53 11.79 -31.98
CA LEU A 79 -3.22 11.81 -32.61
C LEU A 79 -3.19 11.01 -33.93
N ALA A 80 -3.85 9.84 -33.93
CA ALA A 80 -3.98 9.03 -35.14
C ALA A 80 -4.73 9.73 -36.28
N ARG A 81 -5.58 10.73 -35.99
CA ARG A 81 -6.33 11.52 -36.98
C ARG A 81 -5.63 12.82 -37.37
N ALA A 82 -4.63 13.23 -36.62
CA ALA A 82 -3.89 14.45 -36.87
C ALA A 82 -3.19 14.40 -38.24
N GLU A 83 -3.22 15.49 -38.99
CA GLU A 83 -2.47 15.64 -40.24
C GLU A 83 -0.97 15.75 -39.97
N ASP A 84 -0.59 16.41 -38.88
CA ASP A 84 0.79 16.54 -38.37
C ASP A 84 0.84 16.10 -36.93
N PRO A 85 1.25 14.81 -36.67
CA PRO A 85 1.39 14.28 -35.32
C PRO A 85 2.41 15.04 -34.47
N GLU A 86 3.50 15.54 -35.07
CA GLU A 86 4.51 16.29 -34.33
C GLU A 86 3.99 17.62 -33.85
N ALA A 87 3.31 18.38 -34.71
CA ALA A 87 2.65 19.64 -34.32
C ALA A 87 1.60 19.41 -33.23
N PHE A 88 0.82 18.32 -33.35
CA PHE A 88 -0.18 17.97 -32.34
C PHE A 88 0.47 17.74 -30.96
N ILE A 89 1.53 16.92 -30.87
CA ILE A 89 2.24 16.64 -29.61
C ILE A 89 2.90 17.92 -29.07
N ARG A 90 3.55 18.72 -29.92
CA ARG A 90 4.21 19.96 -29.47
C ARG A 90 3.24 21.00 -28.93
N ALA A 91 1.99 21.02 -29.41
CA ALA A 91 0.93 21.90 -28.93
C ALA A 91 0.27 21.41 -27.65
N TYR A 92 0.56 20.16 -27.20
CA TYR A 92 -0.09 19.57 -26.03
C TYR A 92 0.38 20.26 -24.74
N GLU A 93 -0.55 20.86 -24.02
CA GLU A 93 -0.23 21.57 -22.78
C GLU A 93 0.01 20.58 -21.63
N LYS A 94 1.03 20.87 -20.83
CA LYS A 94 1.27 20.16 -19.58
C LYS A 94 0.14 20.46 -18.59
N ASN A 95 -0.19 19.47 -17.78
CA ASN A 95 -1.07 19.66 -16.63
C ASN A 95 -0.43 19.15 -15.35
N ARG A 96 -1.18 19.17 -14.23
CA ARG A 96 -0.64 18.78 -12.93
C ARG A 96 -0.27 17.29 -12.81
N THR A 97 -0.87 16.43 -13.61
CA THR A 97 -0.65 14.96 -13.57
C THR A 97 0.21 14.49 -14.72
N MET A 98 0.06 15.07 -15.92
CA MET A 98 0.84 14.74 -17.11
C MET A 98 2.04 15.71 -17.23
N ALA A 99 3.22 15.20 -16.92
CA ALA A 99 4.43 16.00 -16.96
C ALA A 99 5.04 16.10 -18.36
N LYS A 100 4.87 15.06 -19.18
CA LYS A 100 5.43 15.00 -20.54
C LYS A 100 4.55 14.12 -21.44
N VAL A 101 4.35 14.57 -22.69
CA VAL A 101 3.69 13.81 -23.74
C VAL A 101 4.67 13.66 -24.91
N SER A 102 4.88 12.44 -25.36
CA SER A 102 5.88 12.12 -26.39
C SER A 102 5.36 11.06 -27.35
N MET A 103 5.87 11.07 -28.57
CA MET A 103 5.58 10.03 -29.57
C MET A 103 6.89 9.59 -30.23
N ILE A 104 7.04 8.28 -30.43
CA ILE A 104 8.04 7.70 -31.31
C ILE A 104 7.31 7.18 -32.55
N PRO A 105 7.59 7.71 -33.75
CA PRO A 105 7.01 7.21 -34.99
C PRO A 105 7.39 5.75 -35.25
N ALA A 106 6.55 5.01 -35.96
CA ALA A 106 6.80 3.62 -36.31
C ALA A 106 8.14 3.47 -37.08
N GLY A 107 8.98 2.56 -36.62
CA GLY A 107 10.30 2.29 -37.20
C GLY A 107 11.39 3.33 -36.89
N ALA A 108 11.10 4.35 -36.07
CA ALA A 108 12.10 5.31 -35.60
C ALA A 108 12.65 4.89 -34.22
N GLU A 109 13.91 5.21 -33.96
CA GLU A 109 14.55 5.03 -32.63
C GLU A 109 14.30 6.25 -31.70
N GLN A 110 14.00 7.38 -32.28
CA GLN A 110 13.74 8.64 -31.59
C GLN A 110 12.46 9.28 -32.09
N GLY A 111 11.82 10.00 -31.21
CA GLY A 111 10.63 10.77 -31.51
C GLY A 111 10.72 12.18 -30.95
N PHE A 112 9.57 12.77 -30.72
CA PHE A 112 9.41 14.14 -30.30
C PHE A 112 8.52 14.23 -29.05
N SER A 113 8.62 15.35 -28.34
CA SER A 113 7.84 15.60 -27.13
C SER A 113 7.25 17.01 -27.12
N ASN A 114 6.25 17.23 -26.26
CA ASN A 114 5.67 18.55 -26.01
C ASN A 114 6.63 19.51 -25.27
N THR A 115 7.79 19.01 -24.80
CA THR A 115 8.87 19.86 -24.26
C THR A 115 9.77 20.43 -25.32
N GLY A 116 9.63 20.00 -26.57
CA GLY A 116 10.49 20.38 -27.69
C GLY A 116 11.78 19.55 -27.80
N GLU A 117 12.03 18.67 -26.84
CA GLU A 117 13.22 17.79 -26.84
C GLU A 117 12.94 16.51 -27.64
N ALA A 118 14.00 15.92 -28.20
CA ALA A 118 13.93 14.57 -28.71
C ALA A 118 13.60 13.58 -27.58
N PHE A 119 12.81 12.57 -27.92
CA PHE A 119 12.40 11.54 -26.96
C PHE A 119 12.88 10.16 -27.41
N THR A 120 13.38 9.37 -26.47
CA THR A 120 13.70 7.96 -26.67
C THR A 120 13.09 7.13 -25.54
N GLU A 121 12.80 5.84 -25.79
CA GLU A 121 12.36 4.91 -24.73
C GLU A 121 13.54 4.48 -23.84
N ALA A 122 14.78 4.81 -24.21
CA ALA A 122 15.96 4.46 -23.43
C ALA A 122 15.89 5.04 -22.01
N GLY A 123 16.08 4.16 -21.03
CA GLY A 123 15.99 4.51 -19.61
C GLY A 123 14.60 4.34 -18.98
N LEU A 124 13.59 3.94 -19.76
CA LEU A 124 12.28 3.51 -19.23
C LEU A 124 12.23 1.98 -19.22
N ASP A 125 11.99 1.41 -18.05
CA ASP A 125 11.81 -0.04 -17.90
C ASP A 125 10.32 -0.38 -17.83
N PHE A 126 9.81 -1.06 -18.86
CA PHE A 126 8.43 -1.53 -18.94
C PHE A 126 8.28 -3.01 -18.55
N SER A 127 9.34 -3.69 -18.17
CA SER A 127 9.28 -5.12 -17.79
C SER A 127 8.72 -5.31 -16.38
N ALA A 128 8.97 -4.37 -15.47
CA ALA A 128 8.62 -4.45 -14.07
C ALA A 128 7.39 -3.59 -13.66
N GLY A 129 7.01 -2.60 -14.48
CA GLY A 129 5.93 -1.67 -14.14
C GLY A 129 4.49 -2.23 -14.27
N GLY A 130 4.34 -3.44 -14.82
CA GLY A 130 3.05 -4.05 -15.05
C GLY A 130 2.26 -3.42 -16.21
N ALA A 131 0.94 -3.52 -16.14
CA ALA A 131 0.04 -2.96 -17.15
C ALA A 131 -1.22 -2.37 -16.52
N VAL A 132 -1.75 -1.33 -17.15
CA VAL A 132 -3.03 -0.70 -16.77
C VAL A 132 -3.93 -0.64 -18.01
N ALA A 133 -5.14 -1.19 -17.91
CA ALA A 133 -6.07 -1.33 -19.06
C ALA A 133 -5.41 -1.98 -20.29
N GLY A 134 -4.48 -2.90 -20.08
CA GLY A 134 -3.70 -3.58 -21.13
C GLY A 134 -2.54 -2.77 -21.72
N MET A 135 -2.29 -1.56 -21.24
CA MET A 135 -1.17 -0.71 -21.65
C MET A 135 0.02 -0.92 -20.71
N PRO A 136 1.23 -1.15 -21.24
CA PRO A 136 2.43 -1.26 -20.42
C PRO A 136 2.71 0.03 -19.65
N VAL A 137 3.07 -0.12 -18.37
CA VAL A 137 3.49 0.96 -17.48
C VAL A 137 4.99 0.77 -17.19
N SER A 138 5.75 1.85 -17.15
CA SER A 138 7.15 1.77 -16.75
C SER A 138 7.29 1.58 -15.26
N GLN A 139 8.42 1.01 -14.82
CA GLN A 139 8.89 1.16 -13.45
C GLN A 139 8.90 2.65 -13.07
N SER A 140 8.69 2.94 -11.79
CA SER A 140 8.76 4.32 -11.28
C SER A 140 10.18 4.88 -11.33
N TYR A 141 10.31 6.12 -11.73
CA TYR A 141 11.59 6.81 -11.83
C TYR A 141 11.49 8.25 -11.36
N VAL A 142 12.61 8.88 -11.10
CA VAL A 142 12.67 10.31 -10.79
C VAL A 142 12.89 11.06 -12.11
N ASN A 143 11.95 11.91 -12.49
CA ASN A 143 12.00 12.66 -13.72
C ASN A 143 12.97 13.87 -13.62
N TYR A 144 13.11 14.63 -14.72
CA TYR A 144 14.01 15.79 -14.80
C TYR A 144 13.66 16.93 -13.81
N MET A 145 12.42 16.96 -13.29
CA MET A 145 11.98 17.90 -12.25
C MET A 145 12.30 17.43 -10.82
N GLY A 146 12.90 16.25 -10.67
CA GLY A 146 13.15 15.64 -9.37
C GLY A 146 11.92 15.04 -8.70
N THR A 147 10.87 14.77 -9.47
CA THR A 147 9.59 14.22 -8.99
C THR A 147 9.45 12.76 -9.41
N TRP A 148 8.90 11.92 -8.53
CA TRP A 148 8.57 10.56 -8.87
C TRP A 148 7.47 10.51 -9.94
N ALA A 149 7.73 9.73 -10.98
CA ALA A 149 6.88 9.57 -12.15
C ALA A 149 6.88 8.12 -12.66
N TYR A 150 5.92 7.80 -13.48
CA TYR A 150 5.84 6.60 -14.30
C TYR A 150 5.34 6.99 -15.70
N THR A 151 5.61 6.15 -16.68
CA THR A 151 5.16 6.39 -18.05
C THR A 151 4.26 5.25 -18.50
N ILE A 152 3.12 5.58 -19.08
CA ILE A 152 2.26 4.63 -19.78
C ILE A 152 2.57 4.74 -21.28
N LYS A 153 2.67 3.61 -21.99
CA LYS A 153 2.80 3.60 -23.44
C LYS A 153 1.59 2.96 -24.14
N CYS A 154 1.18 3.57 -25.24
CA CYS A 154 0.01 3.16 -26.01
C CYS A 154 0.32 3.21 -27.50
N PRO A 155 -0.03 2.17 -28.30
CA PRO A 155 0.12 2.22 -29.73
C PRO A 155 -0.80 3.28 -30.34
N VAL A 156 -0.33 3.95 -31.39
CA VAL A 156 -1.10 4.89 -32.21
C VAL A 156 -1.34 4.23 -33.56
N GLU A 157 -2.59 3.90 -33.83
CA GLU A 157 -2.97 3.16 -35.03
C GLU A 157 -4.04 3.91 -35.84
N ARG A 158 -3.91 3.87 -37.17
CA ARG A 158 -4.91 4.39 -38.12
C ARG A 158 -5.25 3.29 -39.13
N ASP A 159 -6.51 2.89 -39.20
CA ASP A 159 -7.01 1.87 -40.14
C ASP A 159 -6.22 0.54 -40.09
N GLY A 160 -5.76 0.13 -38.90
CA GLY A 160 -4.97 -1.08 -38.68
C GLY A 160 -3.47 -0.92 -39.03
N GLN A 161 -3.03 0.29 -39.37
CA GLN A 161 -1.62 0.60 -39.57
C GLN A 161 -1.06 1.30 -38.33
N GLU A 162 0.04 0.78 -37.80
CA GLU A 162 0.77 1.41 -36.69
C GLU A 162 1.48 2.66 -37.19
N LEU A 163 1.18 3.82 -36.58
CA LEU A 163 1.83 5.10 -36.87
C LEU A 163 2.99 5.37 -35.90
N GLY A 164 3.00 4.69 -34.75
CA GLY A 164 4.01 4.84 -33.72
C GLY A 164 3.45 4.52 -32.33
N THR A 165 4.20 4.92 -31.30
CA THR A 165 3.83 4.72 -29.91
C THR A 165 3.77 6.06 -29.17
N LEU A 166 2.67 6.30 -28.47
CA LEU A 166 2.45 7.44 -27.58
C LEU A 166 2.95 7.09 -26.17
N TYR A 167 3.72 7.97 -25.57
CA TYR A 167 4.23 7.89 -24.20
C TYR A 167 3.74 9.10 -23.43
N ILE A 168 3.07 8.88 -22.29
CA ILE A 168 2.70 9.96 -21.38
C ILE A 168 3.33 9.70 -20.01
N GLU A 169 4.12 10.66 -19.55
CA GLU A 169 4.71 10.68 -18.23
C GLU A 169 3.71 11.26 -17.24
N TYR A 170 3.32 10.46 -16.27
CA TYR A 170 2.46 10.86 -15.16
C TYR A 170 3.28 11.01 -13.89
N VAL A 171 2.95 12.01 -13.08
CA VAL A 171 3.50 12.18 -11.73
C VAL A 171 2.51 11.66 -10.69
N TYR A 172 3.01 11.21 -9.56
CA TYR A 172 2.19 10.65 -8.48
C TYR A 172 1.24 11.65 -7.78
N ASP A 173 1.11 12.88 -8.28
CA ASP A 173 0.30 13.96 -7.69
C ASP A 173 -1.20 13.63 -7.63
N ALA A 174 -1.75 12.93 -8.63
CA ALA A 174 -3.14 12.49 -8.62
C ALA A 174 -3.41 11.48 -7.50
N ILE A 175 -2.53 10.50 -7.39
CA ILE A 175 -2.58 9.48 -6.34
C ILE A 175 -2.39 10.14 -4.97
N ASP A 176 -1.38 11.02 -4.81
CA ASP A 176 -1.13 11.71 -3.55
C ASP A 176 -2.36 12.51 -3.07
N ARG A 177 -3.04 13.20 -3.97
CA ARG A 177 -4.25 13.96 -3.64
C ARG A 177 -5.45 13.09 -3.26
N SER A 178 -5.52 11.87 -3.75
CA SER A 178 -6.59 10.92 -3.43
C SER A 178 -6.43 10.26 -2.06
N LEU A 179 -5.20 10.26 -1.52
CA LEU A 179 -4.94 9.74 -0.20
C LEU A 179 -5.55 10.65 0.88
N PRO A 180 -5.93 10.11 2.05
CA PRO A 180 -6.53 10.89 3.12
C PRO A 180 -5.71 12.12 3.49
N ALA A 181 -6.30 13.31 3.41
CA ALA A 181 -5.61 14.59 3.66
C ALA A 181 -5.13 14.71 5.11
N ASP A 182 -5.91 14.18 6.06
CA ASP A 182 -5.61 14.18 7.48
C ASP A 182 -4.69 13.03 7.91
N GLY A 183 -4.14 12.30 6.93
CA GLY A 183 -3.31 11.12 7.16
C GLY A 183 -4.15 9.87 7.42
N PHE A 184 -3.49 8.72 7.37
CA PHE A 184 -4.13 7.43 7.57
C PHE A 184 -4.34 7.20 9.08
N TYR A 185 -5.55 6.78 9.49
CA TYR A 185 -5.96 6.63 10.90
C TYR A 185 -5.65 7.88 11.73
N ASN A 186 -6.14 9.05 11.28
CA ASN A 186 -5.94 10.33 11.98
C ASN A 186 -4.47 10.63 12.34
N LYS A 187 -3.55 10.35 11.43
CA LYS A 187 -2.08 10.50 11.58
C LYS A 187 -1.42 9.54 12.58
N GLN A 188 -2.13 8.54 13.06
CA GLN A 188 -1.57 7.53 13.96
C GLN A 188 -0.90 6.39 13.20
N ALA A 189 -1.18 6.25 11.90
CA ALA A 189 -0.64 5.22 11.04
C ALA A 189 0.31 5.80 9.98
N SER A 190 1.25 5.00 9.51
CA SER A 190 2.07 5.29 8.35
C SER A 190 1.48 4.66 7.10
N LEU A 191 1.49 5.39 5.98
CA LEU A 191 1.10 4.89 4.66
C LEU A 191 2.11 5.41 3.64
N TYR A 192 2.92 4.50 3.12
CA TYR A 192 3.84 4.73 2.02
C TYR A 192 3.29 4.07 0.76
N ILE A 193 3.59 4.65 -0.39
CA ILE A 193 3.47 3.96 -1.69
C ILE A 193 4.88 3.62 -2.14
N MET A 194 5.09 2.35 -2.50
CA MET A 194 6.37 1.78 -2.86
C MET A 194 6.31 1.23 -4.29
N ASP A 195 7.32 1.53 -5.07
CA ASP A 195 7.59 0.83 -6.32
C ASP A 195 8.20 -0.54 -6.01
N ALA A 196 7.63 -1.61 -6.56
CA ALA A 196 7.96 -2.98 -6.19
C ALA A 196 9.39 -3.35 -6.57
N GLU A 197 9.81 -3.02 -7.80
CA GLU A 197 11.12 -3.43 -8.33
C GLU A 197 12.28 -2.73 -7.63
N SER A 198 12.16 -1.43 -7.40
CA SER A 198 13.22 -0.66 -6.72
C SER A 198 13.11 -0.71 -5.20
N GLU A 199 12.01 -1.21 -4.64
CA GLU A 199 11.63 -1.15 -3.21
C GLU A 199 11.69 0.28 -2.63
N ARG A 200 11.62 1.32 -3.47
CA ARG A 200 11.72 2.73 -3.05
C ARG A 200 10.33 3.33 -2.85
N PHE A 201 10.26 4.20 -1.85
CA PHE A 201 9.02 4.93 -1.57
C PHE A 201 8.86 6.12 -2.53
N VAL A 202 7.85 6.02 -3.39
CA VAL A 202 7.48 7.07 -4.35
C VAL A 202 6.56 8.11 -3.72
N LEU A 203 5.75 7.71 -2.73
CA LEU A 203 4.98 8.62 -1.88
C LEU A 203 5.20 8.29 -0.40
N LYS A 204 5.20 9.33 0.42
CA LYS A 204 5.44 9.28 1.86
C LYS A 204 4.19 9.66 2.65
N PRO A 205 4.06 9.22 3.92
CA PRO A 205 2.89 9.52 4.75
C PRO A 205 2.62 11.02 4.88
N LYS A 206 1.35 11.40 4.74
CA LYS A 206 0.86 12.74 5.04
C LYS A 206 0.72 12.95 6.54
N GLY A 207 1.03 14.16 7.00
CA GLY A 207 0.76 14.60 8.37
C GLY A 207 1.63 13.99 9.46
N MET A 208 2.48 13.02 9.16
CA MET A 208 3.47 12.52 10.11
C MET A 208 4.66 13.49 10.16
N GLY A 209 5.17 13.78 11.37
CA GLY A 209 6.29 14.69 11.57
C GLY A 209 7.54 14.27 10.76
N GLN A 210 8.50 15.19 10.60
CA GLN A 210 9.71 15.04 9.74
C GLN A 210 10.48 13.72 9.93
N ARG A 211 10.39 13.09 11.11
CA ARG A 211 11.09 11.82 11.40
C ARG A 211 10.53 10.63 10.61
N SER A 212 9.24 10.62 10.30
CA SER A 212 8.61 9.55 9.51
C SER A 212 8.82 9.72 8.01
N ALA A 213 9.10 10.94 7.55
CA ALA A 213 9.39 11.22 6.15
C ALA A 213 10.81 10.79 5.72
N GLY A 214 11.63 10.24 6.63
CA GLY A 214 13.04 9.92 6.38
C GLY A 214 13.31 8.58 5.70
N HIS A 215 12.34 7.63 5.71
CA HIS A 215 12.56 6.34 5.08
C HIS A 215 12.53 6.48 3.56
N LEU A 216 13.54 5.89 2.90
CA LEU A 216 13.70 5.97 1.45
C LEU A 216 13.24 4.69 0.75
N ASN A 217 13.30 3.55 1.45
CA ASN A 217 13.00 2.23 0.92
C ASN A 217 12.48 1.28 2.01
N LEU A 218 12.09 0.08 1.59
CA LEU A 218 11.53 -0.95 2.46
C LEU A 218 12.49 -1.39 3.58
N ASP A 219 13.79 -1.54 3.26
CA ASP A 219 14.78 -1.95 4.26
C ASP A 219 14.99 -0.89 5.35
N ASP A 220 15.05 0.39 4.96
CA ASP A 220 15.11 1.51 5.90
C ASP A 220 13.89 1.52 6.83
N PHE A 221 12.69 1.27 6.27
CA PHE A 221 11.44 1.22 7.03
C PHE A 221 11.46 0.10 8.08
N TYR A 222 11.83 -1.11 7.67
CA TYR A 222 11.88 -2.25 8.59
C TYR A 222 12.97 -2.11 9.64
N ARG A 223 14.15 -1.61 9.27
CA ARG A 223 15.25 -1.34 10.21
C ARG A 223 14.85 -0.31 11.25
N ALA A 224 14.23 0.79 10.85
CA ALA A 224 13.80 1.84 11.76
C ALA A 224 12.67 1.42 12.70
N ASN A 225 11.86 0.46 12.28
CA ASN A 225 10.77 -0.12 13.08
C ASN A 225 11.19 -1.42 13.80
N ASN A 226 12.48 -1.77 13.78
CA ASN A 226 13.06 -2.94 14.42
C ASN A 226 12.44 -4.29 13.98
N VAL A 227 11.98 -4.38 12.74
CA VAL A 227 11.49 -5.62 12.12
C VAL A 227 12.71 -6.43 11.65
N GLN A 228 13.29 -7.22 12.54
CA GLN A 228 14.52 -7.97 12.29
C GLN A 228 14.31 -9.49 12.24
N ASP A 229 13.10 -9.97 12.50
CA ASP A 229 12.77 -11.39 12.44
C ASP A 229 13.01 -11.92 11.01
N PRO A 230 13.91 -12.92 10.83
CA PRO A 230 14.27 -13.43 9.52
C PRO A 230 13.10 -14.13 8.83
N ASP A 231 12.20 -14.78 9.58
CA ASP A 231 11.05 -15.49 9.00
C ASP A 231 10.03 -14.49 8.44
N ILE A 232 9.82 -13.38 9.17
CA ILE A 232 8.98 -12.27 8.67
C ILE A 232 9.60 -11.65 7.42
N ARG A 233 10.90 -11.41 7.41
CA ARG A 233 11.61 -10.82 6.26
C ARG A 233 11.55 -11.72 5.02
N LEU A 234 11.66 -13.04 5.18
CA LEU A 234 11.50 -14.01 4.10
C LEU A 234 10.07 -14.03 3.56
N GLU A 235 9.06 -14.01 4.43
CA GLU A 235 7.66 -13.97 4.01
C GLU A 235 7.33 -12.67 3.27
N VAL A 236 7.84 -11.52 3.74
CA VAL A 236 7.70 -10.23 3.06
C VAL A 236 8.32 -10.27 1.67
N ALA A 237 9.53 -10.81 1.51
CA ALA A 237 10.19 -10.94 0.22
C ALA A 237 9.39 -11.85 -0.74
N ALA A 238 8.88 -12.99 -0.25
CA ALA A 238 8.04 -13.88 -1.04
C ALA A 238 6.72 -13.20 -1.47
N CYS A 239 6.09 -12.43 -0.58
CA CYS A 239 4.88 -11.69 -0.92
C CYS A 239 5.15 -10.58 -1.95
N LEU A 240 6.31 -9.93 -1.88
CA LEU A 240 6.73 -8.94 -2.87
C LEU A 240 6.90 -9.57 -4.26
N ASP A 241 7.64 -10.68 -4.35
CA ASP A 241 7.89 -11.42 -5.59
C ASP A 241 6.59 -11.96 -6.23
N GLU A 242 5.65 -12.40 -5.40
CA GLU A 242 4.38 -12.99 -5.85
C GLU A 242 3.25 -11.95 -6.02
N GLY A 243 3.49 -10.68 -5.71
CA GLY A 243 2.46 -9.63 -5.75
C GLY A 243 1.33 -9.87 -4.75
N ARG A 244 1.60 -10.47 -3.58
CA ARG A 244 0.61 -10.82 -2.56
C ARG A 244 0.60 -9.83 -1.40
N ASN A 245 -0.57 -9.74 -0.76
CA ASN A 245 -0.74 -8.99 0.48
C ASN A 245 -0.17 -9.73 1.69
N ILE A 246 0.40 -8.97 2.64
CA ILE A 246 0.80 -9.49 3.95
C ILE A 246 0.39 -8.52 5.06
N LEU A 247 -0.08 -9.09 6.16
CA LEU A 247 -0.36 -8.42 7.43
C LEU A 247 0.30 -9.22 8.56
N PHE A 248 1.04 -8.54 9.42
CA PHE A 248 1.64 -9.18 10.59
C PHE A 248 1.69 -8.25 11.79
N TYR A 249 1.56 -8.81 12.99
CA TYR A 249 1.74 -8.07 14.23
C TYR A 249 3.22 -7.85 14.52
N HIS A 250 3.57 -6.64 14.90
CA HIS A 250 4.89 -6.31 15.40
C HIS A 250 4.81 -5.18 16.40
N ASN A 251 5.68 -5.23 17.43
CA ASN A 251 5.76 -4.16 18.41
C ASN A 251 6.62 -3.02 17.85
N ILE A 252 6.01 -1.85 17.67
CA ILE A 252 6.71 -0.66 17.22
C ILE A 252 6.77 0.33 18.37
N ARG A 253 7.97 0.61 18.87
CA ARG A 253 8.22 1.57 19.96
C ARG A 253 7.44 1.30 21.24
N GLY A 254 7.17 0.03 21.55
CA GLY A 254 6.43 -0.38 22.75
C GLY A 254 4.92 -0.52 22.53
N GLU A 255 4.41 -0.19 21.35
CA GLU A 255 3.00 -0.33 20.99
C GLU A 255 2.78 -1.49 20.02
N ASN A 256 1.73 -2.28 20.23
CA ASN A 256 1.35 -3.31 19.29
C ASN A 256 0.79 -2.67 18.02
N ALA A 257 1.35 -3.01 16.87
CA ALA A 257 0.94 -2.52 15.58
C ALA A 257 0.72 -3.66 14.59
N LEU A 258 -0.21 -3.45 13.65
CA LEU A 258 -0.34 -4.23 12.43
C LEU A 258 0.52 -3.57 11.36
N ASN A 259 1.53 -4.30 10.89
CA ASN A 259 2.32 -3.94 9.73
C ASN A 259 1.67 -4.54 8.50
N TYR A 260 1.76 -3.84 7.39
CA TYR A 260 1.17 -4.29 6.13
C TYR A 260 2.07 -3.98 4.94
N MET A 261 1.97 -4.85 3.95
CA MET A 261 2.37 -4.62 2.57
C MET A 261 1.21 -5.09 1.70
N TRP A 262 0.60 -4.16 0.95
CA TRP A 262 -0.64 -4.40 0.21
C TRP A 262 -0.43 -4.15 -1.27
N SER A 263 -0.65 -5.16 -2.09
CA SER A 263 -0.42 -5.14 -3.51
C SER A 263 -1.40 -4.23 -4.25
N VAL A 264 -0.91 -3.47 -5.19
CA VAL A 264 -1.68 -2.60 -6.09
C VAL A 264 -1.20 -2.84 -7.52
N ASN A 265 -2.10 -2.75 -8.47
CA ASN A 265 -1.82 -2.90 -9.89
C ASN A 265 -1.01 -4.18 -10.21
N GLY A 266 -1.50 -5.32 -9.72
CA GLY A 266 -0.89 -6.63 -9.97
C GLY A 266 0.50 -6.81 -9.36
N GLY A 267 0.83 -6.07 -8.30
CA GLY A 267 2.12 -6.18 -7.59
C GLY A 267 3.22 -5.26 -8.12
N SER A 268 2.94 -4.36 -9.06
CA SER A 268 3.93 -3.37 -9.50
C SER A 268 4.12 -2.23 -8.50
N ILE A 269 3.13 -2.00 -7.63
CA ILE A 269 3.13 -1.00 -6.57
C ILE A 269 2.64 -1.65 -5.28
N PHE A 270 3.13 -1.21 -4.13
CA PHE A 270 2.65 -1.64 -2.83
C PHE A 270 2.34 -0.47 -1.90
N LEU A 271 1.24 -0.61 -1.13
CA LEU A 271 1.03 0.21 0.07
C LEU A 271 1.82 -0.44 1.20
N VAL A 272 2.65 0.33 1.87
CA VAL A 272 3.52 -0.17 2.96
C VAL A 272 3.32 0.71 4.19
N GLY A 273 3.23 0.08 5.35
CA GLY A 273 3.13 0.84 6.57
C GLY A 273 2.79 0.01 7.81
N TYR A 274 2.37 0.71 8.83
CA TYR A 274 1.84 0.12 10.05
C TYR A 274 0.72 0.97 10.66
N VAL A 275 -0.15 0.33 11.41
CA VAL A 275 -1.21 0.96 12.19
C VAL A 275 -1.16 0.45 13.62
N PRO A 276 -1.11 1.32 14.65
CA PRO A 276 -1.30 0.90 16.04
C PRO A 276 -2.66 0.23 16.20
N VAL A 277 -2.70 -0.89 16.90
CA VAL A 277 -3.97 -1.65 17.12
C VAL A 277 -5.01 -0.80 17.80
N GLU A 278 -4.61 0.07 18.72
CA GLU A 278 -5.51 1.00 19.41
C GLU A 278 -6.18 2.00 18.45
N ALA A 279 -5.46 2.48 17.44
CA ALA A 279 -6.00 3.39 16.43
C ALA A 279 -7.12 2.73 15.62
N ILE A 280 -6.93 1.46 15.21
CA ILE A 280 -7.95 0.69 14.47
C ILE A 280 -9.21 0.50 15.32
N GLN A 281 -9.05 0.23 16.63
CA GLN A 281 -10.17 0.03 17.55
C GLN A 281 -10.96 1.31 17.83
N GLN A 282 -10.30 2.47 17.78
CA GLN A 282 -10.96 3.76 17.98
C GLN A 282 -11.86 4.14 16.80
N GLU A 283 -11.42 3.88 15.58
CA GLU A 283 -12.18 4.18 14.36
C GLU A 283 -13.42 3.29 14.21
N GLY A 284 -13.37 2.03 14.63
CA GLY A 284 -14.53 1.12 14.64
C GLY A 284 -15.59 1.42 15.69
N ARG A 285 -15.40 2.46 16.53
CA ARG A 285 -16.36 2.91 17.55
C ARG A 285 -17.11 4.20 17.19
N THR A 286 -16.75 4.85 16.12
CA THR A 286 -17.41 6.04 15.58
C THR A 286 -18.36 5.68 14.46
#